data_b64158faacf0e7c48470fd823260a69e
#
_entry.id   b64158faacf0e7c48470fd823260a69e
#
_cell.length_a   1.000
_cell.length_b   1.000
_cell.length_c   1.000
_cell.angle_alpha   90.00
_cell.angle_beta   90.00
_cell.angle_gamma   90.00
#
_symmetry.space_group_name_H-M   'P 1'
#
loop_
_entity.id
_entity.type
_entity.pdbx_description
1 polymer ?
#
loop_
_entity_poly.entity_id
_entity_poly.type
_entity_poly.pdbx_seq_one_letter_code
_entity_poly.pdbx_strand_id
1 'polypeptide(L)'
;MDPYGIMMGLILVLTPIICWAFTAHRSDMRIPMKRWLQVFHDQRYYLHAMGYIVIIKWKSITDTLNEPIKLRTGHWTEAVYSLEGNLTQHVQEFFLNDTLTGILNFHYLFIYLFLIYVTTVYFAYTGDRDMTDKVALNYLLIYALAVPYYLFFNVEVTSSWIPGMESLLYHEGWYSVFYATHDPLDNAVPSLHVAIPFGILLLNYLHVRENGGTLREWRHFRYHMFVLFNTVLFVFT
;
A
#
# COMPACT_ATOMS: atom_id res chain seq x y z
N MET A 1 7.11 -23.45 7.14
CA MET A 1 7.58 -22.05 7.21
C MET A 1 6.35 -21.18 7.21
N ASP A 2 6.31 -20.17 8.04
CA ASP A 2 5.24 -19.20 8.03
C ASP A 2 5.25 -18.43 6.68
N PRO A 3 4.14 -18.43 5.91
CA PRO A 3 4.05 -17.73 4.62
C PRO A 3 4.39 -16.25 4.72
N TYR A 4 3.98 -15.61 5.82
CA TYR A 4 4.30 -14.20 6.09
C TYR A 4 5.81 -13.98 6.24
N GLY A 5 6.51 -14.85 6.98
CA GLY A 5 7.96 -14.76 7.14
C GLY A 5 8.72 -14.91 5.82
N ILE A 6 8.25 -15.78 4.91
CA ILE A 6 8.82 -15.93 3.56
C ILE A 6 8.62 -14.65 2.76
N MET A 7 7.41 -14.12 2.75
CA MET A 7 7.07 -12.89 2.05
C MET A 7 7.89 -11.71 2.52
N MET A 8 8.01 -11.52 3.85
CA MET A 8 8.83 -10.46 4.43
C MET A 8 10.32 -10.62 4.09
N GLY A 9 10.82 -11.84 4.12
CA GLY A 9 12.20 -12.14 3.68
C GLY A 9 12.45 -11.76 2.23
N LEU A 10 11.51 -12.09 1.33
CA LEU A 10 11.58 -11.70 -0.09
C LEU A 10 11.53 -10.18 -0.25
N ILE A 11 10.66 -9.48 0.44
CA ILE A 11 10.57 -8.01 0.41
C ILE A 11 11.91 -7.38 0.82
N LEU A 12 12.50 -7.84 1.92
CA LEU A 12 13.77 -7.31 2.41
C LEU A 12 14.93 -7.52 1.43
N VAL A 13 14.95 -8.67 0.73
CA VAL A 13 15.99 -8.97 -0.27
C VAL A 13 15.76 -8.20 -1.58
N LEU A 14 14.51 -8.12 -2.05
CA LEU A 14 14.18 -7.50 -3.33
C LEU A 14 14.23 -5.96 -3.26
N THR A 15 13.92 -5.36 -2.12
CA THR A 15 13.92 -3.89 -1.98
C THR A 15 15.25 -3.24 -2.38
N PRO A 16 16.42 -3.63 -1.87
CA PRO A 16 17.67 -3.03 -2.29
C PRO A 16 18.00 -3.29 -3.78
N ILE A 17 17.59 -4.44 -4.32
CA ILE A 17 17.80 -4.79 -5.74
C ILE A 17 16.99 -3.84 -6.63
N ILE A 18 15.71 -3.61 -6.33
CA ILE A 18 14.88 -2.72 -7.12
C ILE A 18 15.28 -1.25 -6.96
N CYS A 19 15.68 -0.82 -5.76
CA CYS A 19 16.25 0.50 -5.53
C CYS A 19 17.52 0.73 -6.38
N TRP A 20 18.38 -0.29 -6.45
CA TRP A 20 19.54 -0.25 -7.33
C TRP A 20 19.13 -0.19 -8.80
N ALA A 21 18.15 -0.97 -9.24
CA ALA A 21 17.69 -0.97 -10.64
C ALA A 21 17.11 0.39 -11.06
N PHE A 22 16.34 1.06 -10.20
CA PHE A 22 15.82 2.40 -10.49
C PHE A 22 16.94 3.43 -10.64
N THR A 23 18.05 3.28 -9.90
CA THR A 23 19.19 4.20 -9.93
C THR A 23 20.34 3.72 -10.81
N ALA A 24 20.19 2.60 -11.55
CA ALA A 24 21.26 1.98 -12.33
C ALA A 24 21.87 2.93 -13.38
N HIS A 25 21.08 3.84 -13.92
CA HIS A 25 21.50 4.82 -14.93
C HIS A 25 22.18 6.07 -14.35
N ARG A 26 22.20 6.24 -13.02
CA ARG A 26 22.69 7.46 -12.34
C ARG A 26 23.42 7.11 -11.04
N SER A 27 24.73 7.03 -11.12
CA SER A 27 25.56 6.73 -9.93
C SER A 27 25.55 7.83 -8.88
N ASP A 28 25.25 9.08 -9.30
CA ASP A 28 25.12 10.25 -8.42
C ASP A 28 23.93 10.16 -7.45
N MET A 29 22.97 9.28 -7.72
CA MET A 29 21.79 9.05 -6.87
C MET A 29 22.04 8.03 -5.75
N ARG A 30 23.24 7.52 -5.57
CA ARG A 30 23.50 6.45 -4.60
C ARG A 30 24.36 6.92 -3.45
N ILE A 31 23.90 6.67 -2.25
CA ILE A 31 24.75 6.79 -1.07
C ILE A 31 25.67 5.57 -1.02
N PRO A 32 27.01 5.75 -0.96
CA PRO A 32 27.93 4.64 -0.81
C PRO A 32 27.61 3.81 0.45
N MET A 33 27.59 2.48 0.32
CA MET A 33 27.23 1.55 1.40
C MET A 33 28.02 1.85 2.70
N LYS A 34 29.29 2.20 2.59
CA LYS A 34 30.16 2.53 3.73
C LYS A 34 29.70 3.77 4.52
N ARG A 35 28.90 4.66 3.90
CA ARG A 35 28.36 5.87 4.54
C ARG A 35 26.92 5.70 5.02
N TRP A 36 26.28 4.58 4.74
CA TRP A 36 24.86 4.42 5.00
C TRP A 36 24.51 4.60 6.48
N LEU A 37 25.25 3.96 7.39
CA LEU A 37 25.01 4.09 8.83
C LEU A 37 25.21 5.54 9.32
N GLN A 38 26.23 6.23 8.81
CA GLN A 38 26.46 7.63 9.13
C GLN A 38 25.31 8.49 8.64
N VAL A 39 24.91 8.35 7.37
CA VAL A 39 23.78 9.10 6.79
C VAL A 39 22.47 8.80 7.52
N PHE A 40 22.22 7.53 7.86
CA PHE A 40 21.05 7.12 8.63
C PHE A 40 20.98 7.85 9.98
N HIS A 41 22.10 7.99 10.67
CA HIS A 41 22.19 8.70 11.93
C HIS A 41 22.11 10.23 11.72
N ASP A 42 22.92 10.81 10.83
CA ASP A 42 23.01 12.24 10.61
C ASP A 42 21.70 12.82 10.09
N GLN A 43 21.00 12.08 9.23
CA GLN A 43 19.67 12.41 8.69
C GLN A 43 18.52 12.00 9.62
N ARG A 44 18.81 11.41 10.77
CA ARG A 44 17.80 10.97 11.76
C ARG A 44 16.72 10.04 11.19
N TYR A 45 17.07 9.17 10.22
CA TYR A 45 16.11 8.23 9.63
C TYR A 45 15.51 7.24 10.63
N TYR A 46 16.11 7.08 11.80
CA TYR A 46 15.51 6.33 12.91
C TYR A 46 14.18 6.91 13.37
N LEU A 47 13.93 8.24 13.21
CA LEU A 47 12.63 8.84 13.52
C LEU A 47 11.53 8.36 12.57
N HIS A 48 11.86 8.12 11.29
CA HIS A 48 10.93 7.52 10.34
C HIS A 48 10.62 6.07 10.71
N ALA A 49 11.63 5.29 11.07
CA ALA A 49 11.45 3.93 11.56
C ALA A 49 10.52 3.90 12.78
N MET A 50 10.70 4.83 13.73
CA MET A 50 9.78 4.98 14.86
C MET A 50 8.35 5.34 14.41
N GLY A 51 8.20 6.23 13.44
CA GLY A 51 6.90 6.58 12.85
C GLY A 51 6.18 5.36 12.27
N TYR A 52 6.89 4.49 11.56
CA TYR A 52 6.31 3.23 11.05
C TYR A 52 5.91 2.27 12.17
N ILE A 53 6.68 2.19 13.25
CA ILE A 53 6.29 1.40 14.43
C ILE A 53 4.99 1.96 15.06
N VAL A 54 4.84 3.28 15.12
CA VAL A 54 3.62 3.93 15.59
C VAL A 54 2.43 3.57 14.71
N ILE A 55 2.57 3.59 13.37
CA ILE A 55 1.51 3.19 12.43
C ILE A 55 1.09 1.73 12.69
N ILE A 56 2.04 0.81 12.81
CA ILE A 56 1.77 -0.61 13.05
C ILE A 56 1.02 -0.80 14.37
N LYS A 57 1.44 -0.13 15.43
CA LYS A 57 0.76 -0.19 16.74
C LYS A 57 -0.61 0.44 16.70
N TRP A 58 -0.77 1.55 16.01
CA TRP A 58 -2.06 2.20 15.82
C TRP A 58 -3.04 1.29 15.08
N LYS A 59 -2.59 0.66 13.98
CA LYS A 59 -3.41 -0.34 13.28
C LYS A 59 -3.88 -1.44 14.23
N SER A 60 -2.98 -2.04 14.99
CA SER A 60 -3.31 -3.09 15.96
C SER A 60 -4.34 -2.65 17.01
N ILE A 61 -4.26 -1.40 17.50
CA ILE A 61 -5.22 -0.83 18.43
C ILE A 61 -6.58 -0.62 17.73
N THR A 62 -6.57 -0.10 16.51
CA THR A 62 -7.80 0.12 15.71
C THR A 62 -8.52 -1.19 15.47
N ASP A 63 -7.81 -2.24 15.07
CA ASP A 63 -8.39 -3.57 14.82
C ASP A 63 -9.04 -4.13 16.11
N THR A 64 -8.41 -3.91 17.27
CA THR A 64 -8.98 -4.35 18.58
C THR A 64 -10.22 -3.56 18.98
N LEU A 65 -10.28 -2.26 18.65
CA LEU A 65 -11.40 -1.37 19.00
C LEU A 65 -12.57 -1.49 18.01
N ASN A 66 -12.30 -1.98 16.81
CA ASN A 66 -13.28 -2.01 15.74
C ASN A 66 -14.50 -2.87 16.09
N GLU A 67 -14.32 -4.12 16.52
CA GLU A 67 -15.41 -5.05 16.84
C GLU A 67 -16.45 -4.49 17.83
N PRO A 68 -16.09 -3.99 19.02
CA PRO A 68 -17.07 -3.44 19.96
C PRO A 68 -17.73 -2.15 19.48
N ILE A 69 -17.09 -1.39 18.59
CA ILE A 69 -17.66 -0.14 18.04
C ILE A 69 -18.65 -0.46 16.93
N LYS A 70 -18.36 -1.40 16.03
CA LYS A 70 -19.26 -1.86 14.96
C LYS A 70 -20.62 -2.26 15.47
N LEU A 71 -20.69 -2.97 16.59
CA LEU A 71 -21.94 -3.38 17.21
C LEU A 71 -22.85 -2.20 17.59
N ARG A 72 -22.30 -1.00 17.68
CA ARG A 72 -23.01 0.22 18.08
C ARG A 72 -23.31 1.16 16.91
N THR A 73 -22.46 1.15 15.88
CA THR A 73 -22.53 2.10 14.75
C THR A 73 -23.30 1.57 13.55
N GLY A 74 -23.48 0.24 13.46
CA GLY A 74 -24.15 -0.41 12.33
C GLY A 74 -23.28 -0.46 11.06
N HIS A 75 -23.89 -0.92 9.98
CA HIS A 75 -23.23 -1.13 8.68
C HIS A 75 -23.76 -0.15 7.63
N TRP A 76 -22.85 0.37 6.80
CA TRP A 76 -23.15 1.27 5.70
C TRP A 76 -23.11 0.59 4.33
N THR A 77 -22.89 -0.72 4.33
CA THR A 77 -22.70 -1.55 3.13
C THR A 77 -23.84 -1.37 2.12
N GLU A 78 -25.10 -1.49 2.55
CA GLU A 78 -26.26 -1.31 1.69
C GLU A 78 -26.31 0.07 1.03
N ALA A 79 -26.01 1.12 1.78
CA ALA A 79 -26.01 2.50 1.27
C ALA A 79 -24.94 2.70 0.20
N VAL A 80 -23.74 2.15 0.40
CA VAL A 80 -22.65 2.25 -0.58
C VAL A 80 -23.01 1.46 -1.83
N TYR A 81 -23.44 0.21 -1.71
CA TYR A 81 -23.78 -0.63 -2.88
C TYR A 81 -25.03 -0.16 -3.61
N SER A 82 -25.94 0.53 -2.97
CA SER A 82 -27.07 1.17 -3.68
C SER A 82 -26.60 2.24 -4.69
N LEU A 83 -25.40 2.81 -4.50
CA LEU A 83 -24.80 3.76 -5.44
C LEU A 83 -24.00 3.06 -6.54
N GLU A 84 -23.32 1.96 -6.23
CA GLU A 84 -22.48 1.22 -7.17
C GLU A 84 -23.29 0.23 -8.03
N GLY A 85 -24.39 -0.29 -7.50
CA GLY A 85 -25.17 -1.34 -8.14
C GLY A 85 -24.32 -2.61 -8.34
N ASN A 86 -24.50 -3.28 -9.49
CA ASN A 86 -23.79 -4.51 -9.82
C ASN A 86 -22.50 -4.28 -10.65
N LEU A 87 -21.95 -3.07 -10.66
CA LEU A 87 -20.79 -2.74 -11.48
C LEU A 87 -19.61 -3.67 -11.17
N THR A 88 -19.30 -3.86 -9.90
CA THR A 88 -18.16 -4.68 -9.46
C THR A 88 -18.34 -6.15 -9.87
N GLN A 89 -19.58 -6.69 -9.76
CA GLN A 89 -19.90 -8.04 -10.23
C GLN A 89 -19.65 -8.18 -11.74
N HIS A 90 -20.15 -7.25 -12.55
CA HIS A 90 -19.93 -7.30 -14.00
C HIS A 90 -18.45 -7.19 -14.39
N VAL A 91 -17.67 -6.40 -13.65
CA VAL A 91 -16.21 -6.32 -13.86
C VAL A 91 -15.57 -7.68 -13.52
N GLN A 92 -15.94 -8.30 -12.40
CA GLN A 92 -15.43 -9.62 -12.04
C GLN A 92 -15.78 -10.66 -13.12
N GLU A 93 -17.05 -10.77 -13.52
CA GLU A 93 -17.51 -11.71 -14.55
C GLU A 93 -16.79 -11.54 -15.89
N PHE A 94 -16.50 -10.29 -16.28
CA PHE A 94 -15.81 -9.98 -17.54
C PHE A 94 -14.33 -10.39 -17.51
N PHE A 95 -13.67 -10.21 -16.38
CA PHE A 95 -12.22 -10.44 -16.23
C PHE A 95 -11.88 -11.78 -15.57
N LEU A 96 -12.88 -12.56 -15.12
CA LEU A 96 -12.66 -13.80 -14.39
C LEU A 96 -11.85 -14.80 -15.23
N ASN A 97 -10.61 -15.03 -14.78
CA ASN A 97 -9.68 -15.96 -15.41
C ASN A 97 -8.64 -16.39 -14.38
N ASP A 98 -8.41 -17.69 -14.21
CA ASP A 98 -7.53 -18.25 -13.19
C ASP A 98 -6.13 -17.64 -13.17
N THR A 99 -5.54 -17.44 -14.34
CA THR A 99 -4.20 -16.85 -14.47
C THR A 99 -4.21 -15.39 -14.03
N LEU A 100 -5.20 -14.61 -14.47
CA LEU A 100 -5.32 -13.19 -14.08
C LEU A 100 -5.63 -13.08 -12.58
N THR A 101 -6.51 -13.91 -12.06
CA THR A 101 -6.83 -13.98 -10.63
C THR A 101 -5.57 -14.25 -9.80
N GLY A 102 -4.76 -15.23 -10.19
CA GLY A 102 -3.49 -15.51 -9.51
C GLY A 102 -2.51 -14.34 -9.53
N ILE A 103 -2.41 -13.63 -10.67
CA ILE A 103 -1.57 -12.42 -10.80
C ILE A 103 -2.08 -11.29 -9.91
N LEU A 104 -3.38 -11.02 -9.91
CA LEU A 104 -3.99 -9.95 -9.12
C LEU A 104 -3.91 -10.25 -7.61
N ASN A 105 -4.11 -11.50 -7.19
CA ASN A 105 -3.94 -11.91 -5.79
C ASN A 105 -2.49 -11.70 -5.31
N PHE A 106 -1.51 -12.11 -6.13
CA PHE A 106 -0.10 -11.84 -5.82
C PHE A 106 0.18 -10.33 -5.76
N HIS A 107 -0.38 -9.56 -6.70
CA HIS A 107 -0.24 -8.12 -6.75
C HIS A 107 -0.85 -7.46 -5.51
N TYR A 108 -2.07 -7.81 -5.16
CA TYR A 108 -2.78 -7.27 -4.00
C TYR A 108 -2.01 -7.51 -2.70
N LEU A 109 -1.53 -8.71 -2.48
CA LEU A 109 -0.84 -9.07 -1.24
C LEU A 109 0.63 -8.64 -1.23
N PHE A 110 1.42 -9.14 -2.20
CA PHE A 110 2.87 -9.00 -2.17
C PHE A 110 3.32 -7.64 -2.68
N ILE A 111 2.82 -7.22 -3.83
CA ILE A 111 3.28 -5.97 -4.47
C ILE A 111 2.86 -4.75 -3.65
N TYR A 112 1.71 -4.78 -2.98
CA TYR A 112 1.29 -3.71 -2.09
C TYR A 112 2.30 -3.48 -0.94
N LEU A 113 2.62 -4.51 -0.18
CA LEU A 113 3.61 -4.41 0.89
C LEU A 113 5.01 -4.07 0.34
N PHE A 114 5.38 -4.69 -0.78
CA PHE A 114 6.64 -4.41 -1.45
C PHE A 114 6.76 -2.95 -1.87
N LEU A 115 5.69 -2.36 -2.44
CA LEU A 115 5.65 -0.96 -2.83
C LEU A 115 5.85 -0.03 -1.63
N ILE A 116 5.19 -0.31 -0.49
CA ILE A 116 5.36 0.46 0.75
C ILE A 116 6.82 0.41 1.21
N TYR A 117 7.43 -0.78 1.27
CA TYR A 117 8.82 -0.94 1.68
C TYR A 117 9.80 -0.28 0.70
N VAL A 118 9.63 -0.51 -0.60
CA VAL A 118 10.46 0.11 -1.64
C VAL A 118 10.38 1.63 -1.52
N THR A 119 9.20 2.20 -1.41
CA THR A 119 9.01 3.66 -1.31
C THR A 119 9.69 4.23 -0.06
N THR A 120 9.53 3.55 1.08
CA THR A 120 10.16 3.95 2.34
C THR A 120 11.68 3.99 2.24
N VAL A 121 12.28 2.97 1.62
CA VAL A 121 13.74 2.82 1.55
C VAL A 121 14.35 3.64 0.41
N TYR A 122 13.64 3.78 -0.70
CA TYR A 122 14.17 4.35 -1.94
C TYR A 122 14.67 5.79 -1.80
N PHE A 123 13.87 6.67 -1.22
CA PHE A 123 14.27 8.07 -1.06
C PHE A 123 15.40 8.22 -0.04
N ALA A 124 15.38 7.43 1.03
CA ALA A 124 16.50 7.35 1.96
C ALA A 124 17.78 6.79 1.28
N TYR A 125 17.64 5.79 0.40
CA TYR A 125 18.74 5.22 -0.38
C TYR A 125 19.35 6.22 -1.36
N THR A 126 18.55 7.11 -1.93
CA THR A 126 19.01 8.16 -2.86
C THR A 126 19.44 9.46 -2.14
N GLY A 127 19.31 9.52 -0.81
CA GLY A 127 19.65 10.70 -0.02
C GLY A 127 18.67 11.87 -0.17
N ASP A 128 17.47 11.60 -0.68
CA ASP A 128 16.42 12.60 -0.81
C ASP A 128 15.62 12.71 0.49
N ARG A 129 16.13 13.54 1.40
CA ARG A 129 15.55 13.71 2.73
C ARG A 129 14.14 14.31 2.67
N ASP A 130 13.93 15.32 1.82
CA ASP A 130 12.63 15.99 1.71
C ASP A 130 11.53 15.00 1.28
N MET A 131 11.80 14.18 0.26
CA MET A 131 10.88 13.14 -0.16
C MET A 131 10.70 12.04 0.90
N THR A 132 11.76 11.69 1.64
CA THR A 132 11.65 10.72 2.74
C THR A 132 10.69 11.21 3.81
N ASP A 133 10.79 12.47 4.21
CA ASP A 133 9.90 13.09 5.20
C ASP A 133 8.45 13.17 4.69
N LYS A 134 8.26 13.61 3.45
CA LYS A 134 6.94 13.70 2.81
C LYS A 134 6.25 12.33 2.72
N VAL A 135 6.96 11.28 2.35
CA VAL A 135 6.42 9.92 2.26
C VAL A 135 6.02 9.38 3.64
N ALA A 136 6.87 9.55 4.65
CA ALA A 136 6.54 9.12 6.00
C ALA A 136 5.30 9.84 6.54
N LEU A 137 5.22 11.16 6.32
CA LEU A 137 4.06 11.96 6.71
C LEU A 137 2.79 11.54 5.94
N ASN A 138 2.91 11.25 4.64
CA ASN A 138 1.80 10.76 3.83
C ASN A 138 1.20 9.46 4.39
N TYR A 139 2.03 8.50 4.77
CA TYR A 139 1.56 7.26 5.41
C TYR A 139 0.84 7.55 6.73
N LEU A 140 1.43 8.36 7.60
CA LEU A 140 0.81 8.74 8.87
C LEU A 140 -0.55 9.41 8.67
N LEU A 141 -0.65 10.34 7.73
CA LEU A 141 -1.90 11.05 7.43
C LEU A 141 -2.96 10.13 6.83
N ILE A 142 -2.61 9.28 5.87
CA ILE A 142 -3.56 8.34 5.27
C ILE A 142 -4.13 7.41 6.35
N TYR A 143 -3.27 6.82 7.19
CA TYR A 143 -3.74 5.98 8.29
C TYR A 143 -4.58 6.74 9.30
N ALA A 144 -4.16 7.94 9.69
CA ALA A 144 -4.92 8.77 10.63
C ALA A 144 -6.31 9.12 10.09
N LEU A 145 -6.41 9.38 8.77
CA LEU A 145 -7.68 9.67 8.12
C LEU A 145 -8.55 8.42 7.92
N ALA A 146 -7.94 7.24 7.71
CA ALA A 146 -8.67 5.99 7.50
C ALA A 146 -9.30 5.45 8.80
N VAL A 147 -8.65 5.66 9.96
CA VAL A 147 -9.12 5.14 11.25
C VAL A 147 -10.56 5.49 11.58
N PRO A 148 -11.03 6.75 11.48
CA PRO A 148 -12.44 7.07 11.74
C PRO A 148 -13.41 6.30 10.84
N TYR A 149 -13.05 6.07 9.58
CA TYR A 149 -13.89 5.27 8.68
C TYR A 149 -13.96 3.82 9.15
N TYR A 150 -12.84 3.20 9.46
CA TYR A 150 -12.80 1.81 9.93
C TYR A 150 -13.49 1.59 11.27
N LEU A 151 -13.59 2.61 12.10
CA LEU A 151 -14.29 2.53 13.38
C LEU A 151 -15.79 2.84 13.28
N PHE A 152 -16.19 3.74 12.39
CA PHE A 152 -17.55 4.30 12.40
C PHE A 152 -18.30 4.16 11.08
N PHE A 153 -17.63 3.77 10.00
CA PHE A 153 -18.21 3.65 8.67
C PHE A 153 -17.88 2.27 8.08
N ASN A 154 -18.47 1.24 8.67
CA ASN A 154 -18.21 -0.13 8.29
C ASN A 154 -18.89 -0.46 6.95
N VAL A 155 -18.09 -0.84 5.96
CA VAL A 155 -18.53 -1.30 4.64
C VAL A 155 -17.85 -2.63 4.36
N GLU A 156 -18.65 -3.67 4.12
CA GLU A 156 -18.14 -4.99 3.77
C GLU A 156 -17.54 -5.00 2.36
N VAL A 157 -16.62 -5.93 2.12
CA VAL A 157 -16.08 -6.14 0.76
C VAL A 157 -17.18 -6.67 -0.16
N THR A 158 -17.13 -6.30 -1.44
CA THR A 158 -18.14 -6.64 -2.46
C THR A 158 -18.48 -8.13 -2.52
N SER A 159 -17.46 -8.96 -2.42
CA SER A 159 -17.61 -10.43 -2.50
C SER A 159 -18.34 -11.06 -1.31
N SER A 160 -18.44 -10.37 -0.17
CA SER A 160 -19.24 -10.85 0.97
C SER A 160 -20.69 -10.37 0.94
N TRP A 161 -20.99 -9.32 0.16
CA TRP A 161 -22.28 -8.67 0.13
C TRP A 161 -23.11 -8.95 -1.15
N ILE A 162 -22.48 -8.90 -2.33
CA ILE A 162 -23.19 -9.06 -3.60
C ILE A 162 -23.43 -10.55 -3.89
N PRO A 163 -24.70 -10.99 -4.00
CA PRO A 163 -24.98 -12.38 -4.33
C PRO A 163 -24.42 -12.78 -5.70
N GLY A 164 -23.69 -13.89 -5.76
CA GLY A 164 -23.10 -14.39 -6.99
C GLY A 164 -21.67 -13.91 -7.27
N MET A 165 -21.12 -12.99 -6.49
CA MET A 165 -19.70 -12.69 -6.54
C MET A 165 -18.87 -13.76 -5.83
N GLU A 166 -17.72 -14.07 -6.39
CA GLU A 166 -16.76 -15.01 -5.81
C GLU A 166 -15.70 -14.27 -4.99
N SER A 167 -15.41 -14.78 -3.79
CA SER A 167 -14.37 -14.24 -2.91
C SER A 167 -12.99 -14.77 -3.30
N LEU A 168 -12.47 -14.33 -4.44
CA LEU A 168 -11.28 -14.89 -5.07
C LEU A 168 -9.99 -14.75 -4.26
N LEU A 169 -9.92 -13.81 -3.32
CA LEU A 169 -8.77 -13.59 -2.44
C LEU A 169 -8.75 -14.52 -1.22
N TYR A 170 -9.92 -15.02 -0.80
CA TYR A 170 -10.08 -15.61 0.53
C TYR A 170 -10.26 -17.13 0.49
N HIS A 171 -10.41 -17.76 -0.68
CA HIS A 171 -10.82 -19.17 -0.77
C HIS A 171 -9.69 -20.17 -1.01
N GLU A 172 -8.56 -19.79 -1.59
CA GLU A 172 -7.55 -20.78 -1.96
C GLU A 172 -6.10 -20.40 -1.56
N GLY A 173 -5.33 -21.43 -1.20
CA GLY A 173 -3.91 -21.36 -0.96
C GLY A 173 -3.49 -20.68 0.34
N TRP A 174 -2.20 -20.34 0.41
CA TRP A 174 -1.62 -19.70 1.59
C TRP A 174 -2.10 -18.25 1.79
N TYR A 175 -2.67 -17.63 0.77
CA TYR A 175 -3.28 -16.30 0.85
C TYR A 175 -4.49 -16.26 1.78
N SER A 176 -5.35 -17.28 1.76
CA SER A 176 -6.57 -17.33 2.56
C SER A 176 -6.27 -17.26 4.06
N VAL A 177 -5.21 -17.95 4.51
CA VAL A 177 -4.78 -17.92 5.92
C VAL A 177 -4.29 -16.53 6.31
N PHE A 178 -3.56 -15.85 5.42
CA PHE A 178 -3.07 -14.51 5.68
C PHE A 178 -4.21 -13.49 5.80
N TYR A 179 -5.15 -13.50 4.85
CA TYR A 179 -6.28 -12.57 4.85
C TYR A 179 -7.21 -12.79 6.04
N ALA A 180 -7.57 -14.02 6.33
CA ALA A 180 -8.43 -14.35 7.45
C ALA A 180 -7.92 -13.83 8.80
N THR A 181 -6.60 -13.62 8.93
CA THR A 181 -5.97 -13.17 10.17
C THR A 181 -5.61 -11.68 10.20
N HIS A 182 -5.52 -11.01 9.05
CA HIS A 182 -4.93 -9.67 8.97
C HIS A 182 -5.77 -8.63 8.24
N ASP A 183 -6.81 -9.04 7.50
CA ASP A 183 -7.62 -8.15 6.68
C ASP A 183 -9.11 -8.34 7.01
N PRO A 184 -9.71 -7.48 7.85
CA PRO A 184 -11.14 -7.54 8.16
C PRO A 184 -11.98 -7.32 6.89
N LEU A 185 -13.04 -8.12 6.73
CA LEU A 185 -13.93 -8.07 5.56
C LEU A 185 -14.83 -6.83 5.50
N ASP A 186 -14.82 -5.99 6.51
CA ASP A 186 -15.71 -4.83 6.67
C ASP A 186 -14.98 -3.49 6.68
N ASN A 187 -13.76 -3.48 6.18
CA ASN A 187 -12.91 -2.30 6.01
C ASN A 187 -12.73 -1.93 4.52
N ALA A 188 -13.76 -2.13 3.69
CA ALA A 188 -13.64 -1.86 2.26
C ALA A 188 -13.40 -0.38 1.92
N VAL A 189 -13.87 0.54 2.77
CA VAL A 189 -13.77 2.01 2.53
C VAL A 189 -13.11 2.71 3.71
N PRO A 190 -12.07 3.55 3.45
CA PRO A 190 -11.35 3.72 2.19
C PRO A 190 -10.36 2.58 1.92
N SER A 191 -10.19 2.18 0.66
CA SER A 191 -9.18 1.20 0.30
C SER A 191 -7.77 1.77 0.45
N LEU A 192 -6.97 1.22 1.37
CA LEU A 192 -5.57 1.61 1.54
C LEU A 192 -4.69 1.14 0.36
N HIS A 193 -5.09 0.08 -0.32
CA HIS A 193 -4.40 -0.43 -1.52
C HIS A 193 -4.42 0.58 -2.67
N VAL A 194 -5.43 1.44 -2.72
CA VAL A 194 -5.52 2.55 -3.68
C VAL A 194 -5.00 3.86 -3.07
N ALA A 195 -5.41 4.18 -1.84
CA ALA A 195 -5.11 5.47 -1.23
C ALA A 195 -3.61 5.71 -1.02
N ILE A 196 -2.86 4.71 -0.58
CA ILE A 196 -1.41 4.84 -0.34
C ILE A 196 -0.63 5.05 -1.64
N PRO A 197 -0.74 4.18 -2.66
CA PRO A 197 -0.03 4.41 -3.92
C PRO A 197 -0.44 5.70 -4.62
N PHE A 198 -1.72 6.04 -4.61
CA PHE A 198 -2.21 7.31 -5.16
C PHE A 198 -1.64 8.52 -4.42
N GLY A 199 -1.58 8.49 -3.10
CA GLY A 199 -0.95 9.53 -2.29
C GLY A 199 0.53 9.74 -2.66
N ILE A 200 1.27 8.65 -2.92
CA ILE A 200 2.66 8.71 -3.38
C ILE A 200 2.75 9.36 -4.77
N LEU A 201 1.85 9.02 -5.70
CA LEU A 201 1.81 9.65 -7.03
C LEU A 201 1.55 11.15 -6.94
N LEU A 202 0.62 11.54 -6.09
CA LEU A 202 0.30 12.96 -5.85
C LEU A 202 1.49 13.70 -5.26
N LEU A 203 2.16 13.12 -4.26
CA LEU A 203 3.38 13.68 -3.68
C LEU A 203 4.48 13.87 -4.73
N ASN A 204 4.72 12.85 -5.57
CA ASN A 204 5.69 12.92 -6.65
C ASN A 204 5.38 14.09 -7.60
N TYR A 205 4.13 14.20 -8.00
CA TYR A 205 3.66 15.28 -8.87
C TYR A 205 3.84 16.67 -8.24
N LEU A 206 3.41 16.84 -7.00
CA LEU A 206 3.52 18.11 -6.28
C LEU A 206 4.98 18.50 -6.08
N HIS A 207 5.83 17.56 -5.67
CA HIS A 207 7.27 17.81 -5.47
C HIS A 207 7.94 18.30 -6.76
N VAL A 208 7.66 17.65 -7.89
CA VAL A 208 8.22 18.04 -9.18
C VAL A 208 7.74 19.44 -9.58
N ARG A 209 6.45 19.71 -9.40
CA ARG A 209 5.85 20.99 -9.74
C ARG A 209 6.39 22.14 -8.87
N GLU A 210 6.57 21.92 -7.56
CA GLU A 210 7.18 22.88 -6.63
C GLU A 210 8.60 23.26 -7.04
N ASN A 211 9.35 22.31 -7.62
CA ASN A 211 10.72 22.52 -8.09
C ASN A 211 10.81 23.00 -9.54
N GLY A 212 9.70 23.35 -10.19
CA GLY A 212 9.67 23.92 -11.52
C GLY A 212 10.01 22.94 -12.65
N GLY A 213 9.90 21.63 -12.41
CA GLY A 213 10.24 20.57 -13.36
C GLY A 213 9.06 19.86 -13.99
N THR A 214 9.36 18.86 -14.81
CA THR A 214 8.40 17.90 -15.36
C THR A 214 8.68 16.49 -14.79
N LEU A 215 7.63 15.67 -14.68
CA LEU A 215 7.77 14.29 -14.20
C LEU A 215 8.76 13.47 -15.06
N ARG A 216 8.77 13.71 -16.36
CA ARG A 216 9.62 12.97 -17.30
C ARG A 216 11.12 13.25 -17.09
N GLU A 217 11.46 14.46 -16.70
CA GLU A 217 12.85 14.90 -16.48
C GLU A 217 13.31 14.65 -15.04
N TRP A 218 12.36 14.32 -14.15
CA TRP A 218 12.66 14.09 -12.76
C TRP A 218 13.59 12.90 -12.57
N ARG A 219 14.60 13.09 -11.73
CA ARG A 219 15.62 12.06 -11.46
C ARG A 219 15.04 10.72 -10.98
N HIS A 220 13.84 10.72 -10.38
CA HIS A 220 13.14 9.54 -9.88
C HIS A 220 12.04 9.04 -10.84
N PHE A 221 12.06 9.40 -12.11
CA PHE A 221 11.01 9.04 -13.08
C PHE A 221 10.75 7.53 -13.18
N ARG A 222 11.81 6.70 -13.16
CA ARG A 222 11.63 5.23 -13.23
C ARG A 222 10.87 4.68 -12.04
N TYR A 223 11.18 5.18 -10.84
CA TYR A 223 10.43 4.86 -9.63
C TYR A 223 8.98 5.35 -9.74
N HIS A 224 8.75 6.57 -10.22
CA HIS A 224 7.40 7.09 -10.42
C HIS A 224 6.57 6.21 -11.36
N MET A 225 7.15 5.74 -12.47
CA MET A 225 6.47 4.83 -13.40
C MET A 225 6.15 3.47 -12.76
N PHE A 226 7.01 2.95 -11.90
CA PHE A 226 6.72 1.76 -11.12
C PHE A 226 5.51 1.96 -10.20
N VAL A 227 5.46 3.06 -9.47
CA VAL A 227 4.31 3.39 -8.61
C VAL A 227 3.04 3.57 -9.44
N LEU A 228 3.10 4.31 -10.56
CA LEU A 228 1.96 4.54 -11.44
C LEU A 228 1.37 3.22 -11.98
N PHE A 229 2.21 2.34 -12.52
CA PHE A 229 1.77 1.05 -13.04
C PHE A 229 1.05 0.22 -11.97
N ASN A 230 1.64 0.12 -10.79
CA ASN A 230 1.05 -0.65 -9.70
C ASN A 230 -0.23 0.00 -9.16
N THR A 231 -0.30 1.35 -9.10
CA THR A 231 -1.53 2.05 -8.69
C THR A 231 -2.69 1.74 -9.63
N VAL A 232 -2.43 1.72 -10.94
CA VAL A 232 -3.47 1.36 -11.93
C VAL A 232 -3.95 -0.07 -11.71
N LEU A 233 -3.05 -1.02 -11.45
CA LEU A 233 -3.44 -2.41 -11.17
C LEU A 233 -4.25 -2.54 -9.88
N PHE A 234 -3.95 -1.77 -8.83
CA PHE A 234 -4.73 -1.81 -7.58
C PHE A 234 -6.18 -1.33 -7.73
N VAL A 235 -6.52 -0.61 -8.80
CA VAL A 235 -7.92 -0.26 -9.08
C VAL A 235 -8.72 -1.48 -9.56
N PHE A 236 -8.04 -2.51 -10.08
CA PHE A 236 -8.65 -3.74 -10.61
C PHE A 236 -8.52 -4.94 -9.66
N THR A 237 -7.91 -4.78 -8.52
CA THR A 237 -7.82 -5.80 -7.45
C THR A 237 -8.79 -5.50 -6.33
#